data_6665e3ab88fb1750c225bf6654fd9a2e
#
_entry.id   6665e3ab88fb1750c225bf6654fd9a2e
#
_cell.length_a   1.000
_cell.length_b   1.000
_cell.length_c   1.000
_cell.angle_alpha   90.00
_cell.angle_beta   90.00
_cell.angle_gamma   90.00
#
_symmetry.space_group_name_H-M   'P 1'
#
loop_
_entity.id
_entity.type
_entity.pdbx_description
1 polymer ?
#
loop_
_entity_poly.entity_id
_entity_poly.type
_entity_poly.pdbx_seq_one_letter_code
_entity_poly.pdbx_strand_id
1 'polypeptide(L)'
;KIIVEQRDAIIEMEVEIPKGKEIFIQGRNIKFKAYSPETTPQYYYPKKMTIYEKKLLDNQYKNWNKPSDIVITSQLGKKSDSITMYQKQYKYFWNQENFLLCLGNYYEGKQTISLKLNEPGEYTYSDLSILAEDMPIMERQIKELKQHPMNQVKFASNYIEGTAKTEGNELLVLSLPYSEGWSVQIDGKEANL
;
A
#
# COMPACT_ATOMS: atom_id res chain seq x y z
N LYS A 1 -7.77 -11.57 -10.68
CA LYS A 1 -6.60 -12.46 -10.57
C LYS A 1 -5.57 -12.11 -11.63
N ILE A 2 -4.32 -11.96 -11.23
CA ILE A 2 -3.17 -11.75 -12.10
C ILE A 2 -2.23 -12.94 -11.95
N ILE A 3 -1.72 -13.44 -13.07
CA ILE A 3 -0.73 -14.50 -13.12
C ILE A 3 0.58 -13.89 -13.60
N VAL A 4 1.61 -13.96 -12.77
CA VAL A 4 2.93 -13.42 -13.03
C VAL A 4 3.88 -14.60 -13.29
N GLU A 5 4.44 -14.66 -14.47
CA GLU A 5 5.23 -15.80 -14.93
C GLU A 5 6.73 -15.61 -14.71
N GLN A 6 7.18 -14.37 -14.63
CA GLN A 6 8.58 -13.99 -14.44
C GLN A 6 8.71 -12.84 -13.43
N ARG A 7 9.87 -12.71 -12.84
CA ARG A 7 10.19 -11.60 -11.96
C ARG A 7 10.06 -10.27 -12.66
N ASP A 8 9.66 -9.25 -11.89
CA ASP A 8 9.55 -7.87 -12.36
C ASP A 8 8.60 -7.70 -13.56
N ALA A 9 7.54 -8.50 -13.60
CA ALA A 9 6.51 -8.38 -14.62
C ALA A 9 5.80 -7.01 -14.52
N ILE A 10 5.57 -6.40 -15.68
CA ILE A 10 4.93 -5.09 -15.78
C ILE A 10 3.59 -5.26 -16.50
N ILE A 11 2.57 -4.65 -15.92
CA ILE A 11 1.24 -4.51 -16.49
C ILE A 11 1.07 -3.04 -16.85
N GLU A 12 0.75 -2.76 -18.10
CA GLU A 12 0.48 -1.40 -18.56
C GLU A 12 -1.03 -1.19 -18.72
N MET A 13 -1.50 -0.04 -18.26
CA MET A 13 -2.90 0.36 -18.29
C MET A 13 -3.01 1.75 -18.93
N GLU A 14 -3.70 1.84 -20.05
CA GLU A 14 -4.05 3.14 -20.63
C GLU A 14 -5.23 3.76 -19.88
N VAL A 15 -5.08 5.01 -19.48
CA VAL A 15 -6.07 5.75 -18.70
C VAL A 15 -6.23 7.18 -19.22
N GLU A 16 -7.43 7.72 -19.10
CA GLU A 16 -7.69 9.14 -19.32
C GLU A 16 -7.71 9.83 -17.96
N ILE A 17 -6.72 10.70 -17.71
CA ILE A 17 -6.56 11.40 -16.44
C ILE A 17 -7.25 12.77 -16.54
N PRO A 18 -8.27 13.04 -15.70
CA PRO A 18 -8.89 14.35 -15.63
C PRO A 18 -7.92 15.40 -15.06
N LYS A 19 -8.03 16.62 -15.56
CA LYS A 19 -7.20 17.73 -15.11
C LYS A 19 -7.37 18.02 -13.62
N GLY A 20 -6.24 18.27 -12.95
CA GLY A 20 -6.20 18.70 -11.55
C GLY A 20 -6.56 17.62 -10.55
N LYS A 21 -6.56 16.34 -10.94
CA LYS A 21 -6.80 15.20 -10.06
C LYS A 21 -5.50 14.59 -9.58
N GLU A 22 -5.48 14.17 -8.33
CA GLU A 22 -4.43 13.31 -7.81
C GLU A 22 -4.76 11.85 -8.07
N ILE A 23 -3.79 11.10 -8.58
CA ILE A 23 -3.98 9.74 -9.05
C ILE A 23 -3.41 8.75 -8.03
N PHE A 24 -4.23 7.77 -7.70
CA PHE A 24 -3.84 6.67 -6.82
C PHE A 24 -4.12 5.33 -7.49
N ILE A 25 -3.34 4.32 -7.13
CA ILE A 25 -3.68 2.92 -7.39
C ILE A 25 -3.98 2.26 -6.05
N GLN A 26 -5.16 1.66 -5.97
CA GLN A 26 -5.63 0.93 -4.81
C GLN A 26 -5.72 -0.56 -5.12
N GLY A 27 -5.25 -1.39 -4.17
CA GLY A 27 -5.51 -2.82 -4.16
C GLY A 27 -6.14 -3.24 -2.84
N ARG A 28 -7.15 -4.12 -2.89
CA ARG A 28 -7.85 -4.64 -1.70
C ARG A 28 -7.85 -6.16 -1.67
N ASN A 29 -7.66 -6.72 -0.48
CA ASN A 29 -7.59 -8.16 -0.21
C ASN A 29 -6.58 -8.86 -1.12
N ILE A 30 -5.39 -8.27 -1.23
CA ILE A 30 -4.30 -8.83 -2.03
C ILE A 30 -3.78 -10.09 -1.35
N LYS A 31 -3.82 -11.19 -2.06
CA LYS A 31 -3.22 -12.45 -1.64
C LYS A 31 -2.27 -12.93 -2.71
N PHE A 32 -1.13 -13.40 -2.28
CA PHE A 32 -0.09 -13.91 -3.16
C PHE A 32 0.17 -15.39 -2.88
N LYS A 33 0.25 -16.17 -3.96
CA LYS A 33 0.67 -17.56 -3.94
C LYS A 33 1.86 -17.74 -4.88
N ALA A 34 3.04 -17.92 -4.30
CA ALA A 34 4.24 -18.18 -5.08
C ALA A 34 4.09 -19.49 -5.89
N TYR A 35 4.71 -19.55 -7.05
CA TYR A 35 4.84 -20.81 -7.75
C TYR A 35 5.71 -21.78 -6.93
N SER A 36 5.28 -23.05 -6.89
CA SER A 36 6.14 -24.15 -6.48
C SER A 36 6.82 -24.77 -7.71
N PRO A 37 7.89 -25.56 -7.54
CA PRO A 37 8.51 -26.30 -8.65
C PRO A 37 7.52 -27.17 -9.43
N GLU A 38 6.49 -27.69 -8.76
CA GLU A 38 5.45 -28.53 -9.36
C GLU A 38 4.41 -27.73 -10.16
N THR A 39 4.25 -26.44 -9.86
CA THR A 39 3.27 -25.56 -10.51
C THR A 39 3.92 -24.50 -11.38
N THR A 40 5.27 -24.48 -11.46
CA THR A 40 5.99 -23.52 -12.30
C THR A 40 5.70 -23.78 -13.77
N PRO A 41 5.19 -22.79 -14.52
CA PRO A 41 4.91 -22.97 -15.93
C PRO A 41 6.16 -23.38 -16.72
N GLN A 42 6.00 -24.24 -17.73
CA GLN A 42 7.13 -24.76 -18.54
C GLN A 42 7.95 -23.65 -19.23
N TYR A 43 7.36 -22.50 -19.49
CA TYR A 43 8.06 -21.37 -20.11
C TYR A 43 8.98 -20.61 -19.14
N TYR A 44 8.91 -20.86 -17.84
CA TYR A 44 9.85 -20.33 -16.87
C TYR A 44 11.28 -20.85 -17.09
N TYR A 45 11.40 -22.00 -17.74
CA TYR A 45 12.68 -22.52 -18.17
C TYR A 45 13.05 -21.94 -19.55
N PRO A 46 14.19 -21.24 -19.71
CA PRO A 46 14.67 -20.82 -21.01
C PRO A 46 14.67 -22.01 -22.00
N LYS A 47 14.15 -21.79 -23.20
CA LYS A 47 13.98 -22.87 -24.22
C LYS A 47 15.27 -23.65 -24.58
N LYS A 48 16.45 -23.18 -24.16
CA LYS A 48 17.73 -23.79 -24.39
C LYS A 48 18.53 -23.96 -23.10
N MET A 49 18.02 -24.77 -22.18
CA MET A 49 18.77 -25.15 -20.98
C MET A 49 19.34 -26.55 -21.11
N THR A 50 20.57 -26.72 -20.66
CA THR A 50 21.17 -28.03 -20.44
C THR A 50 20.48 -28.76 -19.31
N ILE A 51 20.59 -30.10 -19.27
CA ILE A 51 20.06 -30.93 -18.17
C ILE A 51 20.65 -30.49 -16.82
N TYR A 52 21.91 -30.04 -16.82
CA TYR A 52 22.59 -29.57 -15.61
C TYR A 52 22.01 -28.25 -15.10
N GLU A 53 21.82 -27.27 -15.98
CA GLU A 53 21.21 -25.98 -15.64
C GLU A 53 19.77 -26.17 -15.13
N LYS A 54 19.01 -27.07 -15.75
CA LYS A 54 17.68 -27.42 -15.29
C LYS A 54 17.69 -28.01 -13.88
N LYS A 55 18.59 -28.97 -13.60
CA LYS A 55 18.75 -29.51 -12.23
C LYS A 55 19.20 -28.48 -11.22
N LEU A 56 20.06 -27.53 -11.61
CA LEU A 56 20.49 -26.44 -10.75
C LEU A 56 19.33 -25.54 -10.39
N LEU A 57 18.51 -25.17 -11.37
CA LEU A 57 17.30 -24.38 -11.18
C LEU A 57 16.28 -25.12 -10.30
N ASP A 58 16.03 -26.41 -10.57
CA ASP A 58 15.14 -27.25 -9.76
C ASP A 58 15.61 -27.34 -8.30
N ASN A 59 16.93 -27.42 -8.06
CA ASN A 59 17.47 -27.38 -6.71
C ASN A 59 17.35 -26.00 -6.06
N GLN A 60 17.54 -24.93 -6.81
CA GLN A 60 17.29 -23.58 -6.32
C GLN A 60 15.82 -23.40 -5.95
N TYR A 61 14.88 -23.93 -6.75
CA TYR A 61 13.45 -23.89 -6.43
C TYR A 61 13.06 -24.77 -5.25
N LYS A 62 13.64 -25.96 -5.11
CA LYS A 62 13.40 -26.84 -3.95
C LYS A 62 13.88 -26.22 -2.64
N ASN A 63 14.99 -25.46 -2.70
CA ASN A 63 15.57 -24.76 -1.57
C ASN A 63 15.10 -23.31 -1.47
N TRP A 64 14.23 -22.85 -2.37
CA TRP A 64 13.70 -21.52 -2.33
C TRP A 64 12.78 -21.38 -1.11
N ASN A 65 13.24 -20.64 -0.16
CA ASN A 65 12.35 -20.10 0.88
C ASN A 65 11.29 -19.31 0.12
N LYS A 66 10.02 -19.70 0.28
CA LYS A 66 8.89 -18.96 -0.30
C LYS A 66 9.11 -17.49 0.03
N PRO A 67 8.96 -16.58 -0.94
CA PRO A 67 9.19 -15.17 -0.68
C PRO A 67 8.36 -14.75 0.52
N SER A 68 9.00 -14.10 1.49
CA SER A 68 8.33 -13.59 2.69
C SER A 68 7.63 -12.27 2.42
N ASP A 69 7.92 -11.66 1.29
CA ASP A 69 7.41 -10.37 0.87
C ASP A 69 7.21 -10.30 -0.64
N ILE A 70 6.31 -9.44 -1.05
CA ILE A 70 6.13 -9.00 -2.43
C ILE A 70 6.25 -7.50 -2.49
N VAL A 71 6.84 -6.97 -3.56
CA VAL A 71 6.93 -5.54 -3.83
C VAL A 71 6.03 -5.22 -5.01
N ILE A 72 5.12 -4.30 -4.79
CA ILE A 72 4.24 -3.75 -5.82
C ILE A 72 4.68 -2.31 -6.06
N THR A 73 5.09 -2.00 -7.28
CA THR A 73 5.49 -0.66 -7.68
C THR A 73 4.57 -0.16 -8.78
N SER A 74 4.05 1.04 -8.65
CA SER A 74 3.33 1.70 -9.72
C SER A 74 4.07 2.94 -10.20
N GLN A 75 3.94 3.24 -11.48
CA GLN A 75 4.58 4.39 -12.12
C GLN A 75 3.66 5.08 -13.11
N LEU A 76 3.68 6.40 -13.06
CA LEU A 76 3.04 7.31 -14.01
C LEU A 76 4.07 8.36 -14.44
N GLY A 77 4.51 8.31 -15.68
CA GLY A 77 5.60 9.15 -16.18
C GLY A 77 6.87 9.01 -15.34
N LYS A 78 7.31 10.09 -14.70
CA LYS A 78 8.50 10.11 -13.83
C LYS A 78 8.19 9.83 -12.36
N LYS A 79 6.92 9.83 -11.98
CA LYS A 79 6.50 9.56 -10.60
C LYS A 79 6.30 8.06 -10.41
N SER A 80 6.87 7.52 -9.35
CA SER A 80 6.63 6.14 -8.92
C SER A 80 6.41 6.07 -7.43
N ASP A 81 5.64 5.09 -7.01
CA ASP A 81 5.42 4.75 -5.61
C ASP A 81 5.38 3.23 -5.46
N SER A 82 5.76 2.71 -4.30
CA SER A 82 5.88 1.28 -4.07
C SER A 82 5.54 0.88 -2.65
N ILE A 83 5.08 -0.34 -2.50
CA ILE A 83 4.81 -0.94 -1.21
C ILE A 83 5.37 -2.36 -1.13
N THR A 84 5.90 -2.70 0.04
CA THR A 84 6.26 -4.08 0.39
C THR A 84 5.13 -4.69 1.21
N MET A 85 4.58 -5.80 0.73
CA MET A 85 3.54 -6.55 1.42
C MET A 85 4.11 -7.89 1.87
N TYR A 86 4.06 -8.13 3.17
CA TYR A 86 4.59 -9.35 3.78
C TYR A 86 3.56 -10.49 3.74
N GLN A 87 4.04 -11.73 3.63
CA GLN A 87 3.20 -12.91 3.67
C GLN A 87 2.83 -13.28 5.12
N LYS A 88 1.70 -13.99 5.29
CA LYS A 88 1.15 -14.36 6.62
C LYS A 88 2.14 -15.08 7.53
N GLN A 89 3.06 -15.86 6.95
CA GLN A 89 4.09 -16.59 7.70
C GLN A 89 5.27 -15.73 8.17
N TYR A 90 5.32 -14.47 7.72
CA TYR A 90 6.43 -13.58 8.08
C TYR A 90 6.06 -12.71 9.29
N LYS A 91 7.03 -12.53 10.21
CA LYS A 91 6.80 -11.80 11.47
C LYS A 91 6.33 -10.35 11.31
N TYR A 92 6.55 -9.76 10.15
CA TYR A 92 6.11 -8.39 9.83
C TYR A 92 4.80 -8.35 9.04
N PHE A 93 4.08 -9.46 8.94
CA PHE A 93 2.72 -9.48 8.43
C PHE A 93 1.77 -8.87 9.47
N TRP A 94 1.32 -7.68 9.23
CA TRP A 94 0.44 -6.94 10.14
C TRP A 94 -1.00 -6.92 9.63
N ASN A 95 -1.47 -8.01 9.07
CA ASN A 95 -2.76 -8.12 8.38
C ASN A 95 -2.91 -7.13 7.21
N GLN A 96 -1.81 -6.69 6.63
CA GLN A 96 -1.83 -5.76 5.53
C GLN A 96 -2.11 -6.51 4.23
N GLU A 97 -3.39 -6.52 3.86
CA GLU A 97 -3.87 -7.09 2.58
C GLU A 97 -4.33 -5.99 1.60
N ASN A 98 -4.18 -4.71 1.98
CA ASN A 98 -4.58 -3.57 1.17
C ASN A 98 -3.41 -2.63 0.94
N PHE A 99 -3.43 -1.93 -0.20
CA PHE A 99 -2.48 -0.87 -0.48
C PHE A 99 -3.13 0.32 -1.19
N LEU A 100 -2.50 1.47 -1.04
CA LEU A 100 -2.78 2.69 -1.78
C LEU A 100 -1.44 3.33 -2.18
N LEU A 101 -1.19 3.47 -3.47
CA LEU A 101 0.00 4.10 -4.03
C LEU A 101 -0.36 5.43 -4.66
N CYS A 102 0.40 6.49 -4.36
CA CYS A 102 0.16 7.84 -4.84
C CYS A 102 1.04 8.17 -6.04
N LEU A 103 0.44 8.47 -7.18
CA LEU A 103 1.12 8.83 -8.42
C LEU A 103 1.13 10.34 -8.70
N GLY A 104 0.55 11.13 -7.78
CA GLY A 104 0.54 12.58 -7.86
C GLY A 104 -0.48 13.15 -8.84
N ASN A 105 -0.39 14.46 -9.07
CA ASN A 105 -1.35 15.25 -9.86
C ASN A 105 -0.72 16.00 -11.05
N TYR A 106 0.44 15.54 -11.52
CA TYR A 106 1.25 16.24 -12.54
C TYR A 106 0.86 15.90 -13.98
N TYR A 107 -0.05 14.95 -14.19
CA TYR A 107 -0.37 14.42 -15.50
C TYR A 107 -1.86 14.58 -15.79
N GLU A 108 -2.20 14.84 -17.06
CA GLU A 108 -3.57 14.94 -17.57
C GLU A 108 -3.68 14.30 -18.95
N GLY A 109 -4.90 14.00 -19.40
CA GLY A 109 -5.17 13.38 -20.69
C GLY A 109 -4.79 11.90 -20.73
N LYS A 110 -4.54 11.38 -21.93
CA LYS A 110 -4.16 9.98 -22.15
C LYS A 110 -2.78 9.71 -21.62
N GLN A 111 -2.71 8.78 -20.68
CA GLN A 111 -1.48 8.37 -20.01
C GLN A 111 -1.41 6.84 -19.89
N THR A 112 -0.21 6.33 -19.71
CA THR A 112 0.02 4.93 -19.39
C THR A 112 0.50 4.83 -17.93
N ILE A 113 -0.22 4.05 -17.14
CA ILE A 113 0.20 3.68 -15.78
C ILE A 113 0.76 2.26 -15.84
N SER A 114 1.95 2.06 -15.30
CA SER A 114 2.53 0.74 -15.14
C SER A 114 2.39 0.24 -13.71
N LEU A 115 2.11 -1.06 -13.56
CA LEU A 115 2.10 -1.80 -12.31
C LEU A 115 3.11 -2.92 -12.40
N LYS A 116 4.18 -2.82 -11.63
CA LYS A 116 5.26 -3.81 -11.59
C LYS A 116 5.09 -4.72 -10.37
N LEU A 117 5.16 -6.02 -10.61
CA LEU A 117 5.09 -7.09 -9.61
C LEU A 117 6.42 -7.84 -9.59
N ASN A 118 7.11 -7.83 -8.45
CA ASN A 118 8.48 -8.36 -8.36
C ASN A 118 8.57 -9.88 -8.38
N GLU A 119 7.57 -10.60 -7.86
CA GLU A 119 7.66 -12.05 -7.69
C GLU A 119 6.70 -12.81 -8.61
N PRO A 120 7.15 -13.92 -9.22
CA PRO A 120 6.28 -14.78 -10.00
C PRO A 120 5.33 -15.58 -9.12
N GLY A 121 4.08 -15.67 -9.57
CA GLY A 121 3.03 -16.37 -8.82
C GLY A 121 1.64 -15.89 -9.17
N GLU A 122 0.69 -16.25 -8.35
CA GLU A 122 -0.70 -15.84 -8.47
C GLU A 122 -1.02 -14.73 -7.47
N TYR A 123 -1.47 -13.59 -7.99
CA TYR A 123 -1.99 -12.47 -7.21
C TYR A 123 -3.52 -12.48 -7.34
N THR A 124 -4.21 -12.64 -6.23
CA THR A 124 -5.66 -12.51 -6.15
C THR A 124 -6.04 -11.28 -5.36
N TYR A 125 -7.13 -10.65 -5.70
CA TYR A 125 -7.61 -9.42 -5.10
C TYR A 125 -9.14 -9.36 -5.21
N SER A 126 -9.77 -8.61 -4.32
CA SER A 126 -11.20 -8.28 -4.44
C SER A 126 -11.41 -7.03 -5.29
N ASP A 127 -10.47 -6.08 -5.24
CA ASP A 127 -10.49 -4.86 -6.03
C ASP A 127 -9.06 -4.44 -6.39
N LEU A 128 -8.89 -3.97 -7.62
CA LEU A 128 -7.69 -3.28 -8.10
C LEU A 128 -8.15 -2.14 -8.99
N SER A 129 -8.02 -0.93 -8.51
CA SER A 129 -8.62 0.25 -9.14
C SER A 129 -7.67 1.44 -9.19
N ILE A 130 -7.90 2.30 -10.17
CA ILE A 130 -7.27 3.60 -10.30
C ILE A 130 -8.27 4.63 -9.81
N LEU A 131 -7.86 5.45 -8.86
CA LEU A 131 -8.68 6.50 -8.26
C LEU A 131 -8.15 7.86 -8.71
N ALA A 132 -9.06 8.79 -8.95
CA ALA A 132 -8.75 10.17 -9.27
C ALA A 132 -9.45 11.09 -8.26
N GLU A 133 -8.68 11.62 -7.32
CA GLU A 133 -9.19 12.45 -6.22
C GLU A 133 -9.12 13.95 -6.54
N ASP A 134 -10.12 14.67 -6.08
CA ASP A 134 -10.21 16.11 -6.24
C ASP A 134 -9.47 16.86 -5.14
N MET A 135 -8.27 17.33 -5.43
CA MET A 135 -7.43 18.05 -4.45
C MET A 135 -8.10 19.26 -3.81
N PRO A 136 -8.82 20.14 -4.56
CA PRO A 136 -9.55 21.26 -3.96
C PRO A 136 -10.60 20.83 -2.93
N ILE A 137 -11.26 19.67 -3.11
CA ILE A 137 -12.20 19.14 -2.12
C ILE A 137 -11.44 18.70 -0.87
N MET A 138 -10.36 17.97 -1.01
CA MET A 138 -9.54 17.52 0.10
C MET A 138 -8.92 18.69 0.87
N GLU A 139 -8.39 19.70 0.18
CA GLU A 139 -7.86 20.92 0.79
C GLU A 139 -8.92 21.65 1.61
N ARG A 140 -10.14 21.75 1.10
CA ARG A 140 -11.26 22.35 1.82
C ARG A 140 -11.61 21.56 3.08
N GLN A 141 -11.72 20.24 2.99
CA GLN A 141 -11.99 19.37 4.13
C GLN A 141 -10.88 19.47 5.20
N ILE A 142 -9.62 19.49 4.79
CA ILE A 142 -8.49 19.71 5.70
C ILE A 142 -8.59 21.07 6.37
N LYS A 143 -8.96 22.11 5.62
CA LYS A 143 -9.14 23.46 6.18
C LYS A 143 -10.27 23.50 7.20
N GLU A 144 -11.39 22.83 6.93
CA GLU A 144 -12.51 22.70 7.88
C GLU A 144 -12.07 21.96 9.14
N LEU A 145 -11.39 20.82 9.03
CA LEU A 145 -10.86 20.07 10.17
C LEU A 145 -9.86 20.86 11.01
N LYS A 146 -9.14 21.80 10.40
CA LYS A 146 -8.17 22.67 11.09
C LYS A 146 -8.78 23.94 11.72
N GLN A 147 -10.07 24.15 11.66
CA GLN A 147 -10.71 25.34 12.26
C GLN A 147 -10.66 25.32 13.79
N HIS A 148 -10.71 24.12 14.38
CA HIS A 148 -10.70 23.92 15.84
C HIS A 148 -9.47 23.11 16.27
N PRO A 149 -8.24 23.62 16.05
CA PRO A 149 -7.04 22.87 16.38
C PRO A 149 -6.83 22.83 17.89
N MET A 150 -6.16 21.79 18.35
CA MET A 150 -5.58 21.77 19.67
C MET A 150 -4.43 22.80 19.75
N ASN A 151 -4.46 23.70 20.69
CA ASN A 151 -3.49 24.77 20.88
C ASN A 151 -2.60 24.50 22.09
N GLN A 152 -1.46 25.22 22.18
CA GLN A 152 -0.49 25.11 23.27
C GLN A 152 -0.06 23.66 23.56
N VAL A 153 0.12 22.91 22.47
CA VAL A 153 0.39 21.47 22.54
C VAL A 153 1.78 21.23 23.10
N LYS A 154 1.85 20.44 24.17
CA LYS A 154 3.08 19.93 24.76
C LYS A 154 3.17 18.43 24.55
N PHE A 155 4.34 17.98 24.12
CA PHE A 155 4.65 16.57 23.92
C PHE A 155 5.73 16.12 24.91
N ALA A 156 5.52 14.95 25.49
CA ALA A 156 6.55 14.21 26.18
C ALA A 156 6.51 12.74 25.71
N SER A 157 7.43 11.92 26.18
CA SER A 157 7.52 10.52 25.78
C SER A 157 6.27 9.68 26.10
N ASN A 158 5.49 10.12 27.07
CA ASN A 158 4.33 9.38 27.60
C ASN A 158 3.09 10.26 27.82
N TYR A 159 3.11 11.51 27.38
CA TYR A 159 1.93 12.35 27.51
C TYR A 159 1.85 13.44 26.44
N ILE A 160 0.61 13.84 26.14
CA ILE A 160 0.27 14.96 25.27
C ILE A 160 -0.73 15.82 26.00
N GLU A 161 -0.47 17.11 26.08
CA GLU A 161 -1.34 18.10 26.72
C GLU A 161 -1.57 19.25 25.75
N GLY A 162 -2.74 19.84 25.78
CA GLY A 162 -3.05 21.05 25.04
C GLY A 162 -4.45 21.54 25.35
N THR A 163 -4.83 22.64 24.74
CA THR A 163 -6.17 23.24 24.89
C THR A 163 -6.92 23.21 23.57
N ALA A 164 -8.18 22.82 23.60
CA ALA A 164 -9.08 22.89 22.45
C ALA A 164 -10.26 23.80 22.83
N LYS A 165 -10.70 24.66 21.92
CA LYS A 165 -11.93 25.43 22.07
C LYS A 165 -13.01 24.69 21.29
N THR A 166 -14.07 24.30 22.00
CA THR A 166 -15.19 23.56 21.42
C THR A 166 -16.46 24.44 21.41
N GLU A 167 -17.31 24.23 20.41
CA GLU A 167 -18.60 24.93 20.26
C GLU A 167 -19.80 23.97 20.44
N GLY A 168 -19.56 22.79 21.01
CA GLY A 168 -20.60 21.78 21.25
C GLY A 168 -19.98 20.39 21.44
N ASN A 169 -20.69 19.37 21.00
CA ASN A 169 -20.18 18.00 21.01
C ASN A 169 -19.25 17.80 19.82
N GLU A 170 -17.97 17.75 20.05
CA GLU A 170 -16.94 17.59 19.05
C GLU A 170 -16.09 16.36 19.33
N LEU A 171 -15.44 15.83 18.28
CA LEU A 171 -14.50 14.73 18.36
C LEU A 171 -13.09 15.25 18.15
N LEU A 172 -12.21 15.04 19.12
CA LEU A 172 -10.79 15.31 18.97
C LEU A 172 -10.09 14.13 18.32
N VAL A 173 -9.50 14.35 17.15
CA VAL A 173 -8.73 13.34 16.42
C VAL A 173 -7.24 13.64 16.55
N LEU A 174 -6.48 12.66 17.03
CA LEU A 174 -5.03 12.71 17.10
C LEU A 174 -4.42 11.69 16.11
N SER A 175 -3.45 12.12 15.30
CA SER A 175 -2.70 11.23 14.39
C SER A 175 -1.67 10.40 15.17
N LEU A 176 -2.13 9.59 16.10
CA LEU A 176 -1.31 8.70 16.93
C LEU A 176 -1.83 7.28 16.82
N PRO A 177 -0.94 6.27 16.77
CA PRO A 177 -1.36 4.89 16.89
C PRO A 177 -2.07 4.66 18.22
N TYR A 178 -3.24 4.04 18.18
CA TYR A 178 -3.91 3.59 19.38
C TYR A 178 -3.07 2.53 20.13
N SER A 179 -3.05 2.64 21.45
CA SER A 179 -2.48 1.65 22.36
C SER A 179 -3.36 1.57 23.61
N GLU A 180 -3.52 0.36 24.14
CA GLU A 180 -4.28 0.11 25.38
C GLU A 180 -3.72 0.87 26.62
N GLY A 181 -2.50 1.38 26.53
CA GLY A 181 -1.86 2.17 27.59
C GLY A 181 -2.26 3.66 27.60
N TRP A 182 -3.01 4.14 26.60
CA TRP A 182 -3.49 5.53 26.58
C TRP A 182 -4.71 5.72 27.48
N SER A 183 -4.70 6.80 28.24
CA SER A 183 -5.86 7.33 28.96
C SER A 183 -6.05 8.80 28.60
N VAL A 184 -7.28 9.27 28.66
CA VAL A 184 -7.64 10.67 28.35
C VAL A 184 -8.28 11.35 29.54
N GLN A 185 -7.89 12.59 29.75
CA GLN A 185 -8.54 13.47 30.68
C GLN A 185 -8.93 14.78 29.99
N ILE A 186 -10.15 15.24 30.20
CA ILE A 186 -10.66 16.56 29.78
C ILE A 186 -11.00 17.36 31.02
N ASP A 187 -10.36 18.50 31.19
CA ASP A 187 -10.52 19.39 32.38
C ASP A 187 -10.35 18.63 33.70
N GLY A 188 -9.37 17.72 33.73
CA GLY A 188 -9.06 16.91 34.93
C GLY A 188 -10.01 15.74 35.20
N LYS A 189 -10.97 15.46 34.31
CA LYS A 189 -11.90 14.33 34.41
C LYS A 189 -11.57 13.28 33.37
N GLU A 190 -11.65 11.99 33.74
CA GLU A 190 -11.50 10.90 32.80
C GLU A 190 -12.53 10.97 31.67
N ALA A 191 -12.09 10.70 30.46
CA ALA A 191 -12.92 10.64 29.29
C ALA A 191 -12.61 9.35 28.48
N ASN A 192 -13.54 8.96 27.62
CA ASN A 192 -13.38 7.80 26.75
C ASN A 192 -12.48 8.12 25.54
N LEU A 193 -11.65 7.15 25.18
CA LEU A 193 -10.90 7.08 23.94
C LEU A 193 -11.71 6.36 22.89
#